data_82fb15fac8464a801ceeba300272b701
#
_entry.id   82fb15fac8464a801ceeba300272b701
#
_cell.length_a   1.000
_cell.length_b   1.000
_cell.length_c   1.000
_cell.angle_alpha   90.00
_cell.angle_beta   90.00
_cell.angle_gamma   90.00
#
_symmetry.space_group_name_H-M   'P 1'
#
loop_
_entity.id
_entity.type
_entity.pdbx_description
1 polymer ?
#
loop_
_entity_poly.entity_id
_entity_poly.type
_entity_poly.pdbx_seq_one_letter_code
_entity_poly.pdbx_strand_id
1 'polypeptide(L)'
;RVNVMVDFNGDGRTGYDFVVSSTNGINDAVITNESRFNKDWDGSWQHAVSEDAAGWSVEILIPWYTAPMHAAKDGQRTLGIYLDRVTGSSGERDAWPVASFMRPRFLSEFQRIEVPQYHQSLFAITPYAPGLYDNVRGRSHFQHGADILWKPNGQFPLTAALNADFGQVESDDLVVNFGAPETYVSDKRPFFTENQGIFDFSLLDDNSQLVYTRRVGGPSDDGHGAADI
;
A
#
# COMPACT_ATOMS: atom_id res chain seq x y z
N ARG A 1 -7.28 -13.55 -13.87
CA ARG A 1 -6.30 -12.60 -13.31
C ARG A 1 -5.03 -13.33 -12.90
N VAL A 2 -3.94 -12.60 -12.86
CA VAL A 2 -2.64 -13.06 -12.35
C VAL A 2 -2.30 -12.20 -11.13
N ASN A 3 -1.77 -12.84 -10.11
CA ASN A 3 -1.23 -12.18 -8.92
C ASN A 3 0.28 -12.50 -8.82
N VAL A 4 1.08 -11.47 -8.58
CA VAL A 4 2.50 -11.58 -8.26
C VAL A 4 2.69 -10.99 -6.87
N MET A 5 3.12 -11.81 -5.92
CA MET A 5 3.39 -11.32 -4.58
C MET A 5 4.87 -11.42 -4.27
N VAL A 6 5.43 -10.36 -3.69
CA VAL A 6 6.86 -10.26 -3.41
C VAL A 6 7.07 -9.82 -1.96
N ASP A 7 7.80 -10.64 -1.22
CA ASP A 7 8.45 -10.23 0.02
C ASP A 7 9.89 -9.79 -0.32
N PHE A 8 10.13 -8.48 -0.34
CA PHE A 8 11.41 -7.90 -0.76
C PHE A 8 12.56 -8.14 0.22
N ASN A 9 12.28 -8.63 1.42
CA ASN A 9 13.27 -8.97 2.43
C ASN A 9 13.43 -10.49 2.64
N GLY A 10 12.52 -11.29 2.11
CA GLY A 10 12.51 -12.74 2.26
C GLY A 10 12.38 -13.21 3.72
N ASP A 11 11.87 -12.36 4.60
CA ASP A 11 11.77 -12.62 6.04
C ASP A 11 10.37 -13.04 6.51
N GLY A 12 9.37 -13.05 5.60
CA GLY A 12 8.00 -13.44 5.87
C GLY A 12 7.20 -12.43 6.70
N ARG A 13 7.63 -11.17 6.77
CA ARG A 13 6.99 -10.14 7.59
C ARG A 13 6.07 -9.22 6.81
N THR A 14 6.54 -8.80 5.64
CA THR A 14 5.80 -7.88 4.78
C THR A 14 5.90 -8.33 3.34
N GLY A 15 4.76 -8.54 2.71
CA GLY A 15 4.64 -8.83 1.30
C GLY A 15 3.89 -7.74 0.55
N TYR A 16 4.03 -7.73 -0.74
CA TYR A 16 3.37 -6.82 -1.66
C TYR A 16 2.68 -7.63 -2.74
N ASP A 17 1.39 -7.40 -2.95
CA ASP A 17 0.56 -8.08 -3.94
C ASP A 17 0.33 -7.15 -5.14
N PHE A 18 0.57 -7.66 -6.33
CA PHE A 18 0.37 -6.99 -7.60
C PHE A 18 -0.56 -7.83 -8.46
N VAL A 19 -1.75 -7.34 -8.70
CA VAL A 19 -2.82 -8.06 -9.38
C VAL A 19 -3.15 -7.40 -10.71
N VAL A 20 -3.17 -8.20 -11.78
CA VAL A 20 -3.59 -7.75 -13.11
C VAL A 20 -4.65 -8.69 -13.66
N SER A 21 -5.75 -8.13 -14.19
CA SER A 21 -6.77 -8.90 -14.91
C SER A 21 -6.55 -8.87 -16.41
N SER A 22 -7.12 -9.83 -17.13
CA SER A 22 -7.11 -9.84 -18.61
C SER A 22 -7.76 -8.59 -19.22
N THR A 23 -8.63 -7.92 -18.49
CA THR A 23 -9.29 -6.67 -18.90
C THR A 23 -8.50 -5.42 -18.52
N ASN A 24 -7.22 -5.56 -18.18
CA ASN A 24 -6.33 -4.47 -17.78
C ASN A 24 -6.68 -3.80 -16.44
N GLY A 25 -7.58 -4.38 -15.65
CA GLY A 25 -7.84 -3.91 -14.28
C GLY A 25 -6.73 -4.32 -13.35
N ILE A 26 -6.35 -3.43 -12.46
CA ILE A 26 -5.29 -3.65 -11.45
C ILE A 26 -5.86 -3.59 -10.04
N ASN A 27 -5.13 -4.21 -9.13
CA ASN A 27 -5.27 -4.04 -7.69
C ASN A 27 -3.92 -4.33 -7.06
N ASP A 28 -3.58 -3.62 -6.00
CA ASP A 28 -2.41 -3.90 -5.22
C ASP A 28 -2.70 -3.87 -3.72
N ALA A 29 -1.80 -4.40 -2.92
CA ALA A 29 -1.94 -4.43 -1.48
C ALA A 29 -0.60 -4.65 -0.79
N VAL A 30 -0.48 -4.20 0.45
CA VAL A 30 0.53 -4.66 1.39
C VAL A 30 -0.04 -5.81 2.22
N ILE A 31 0.77 -6.85 2.40
CA ILE A 31 0.42 -8.02 3.19
C ILE A 31 1.26 -8.00 4.47
N THR A 32 0.61 -8.04 5.61
CA THR A 32 1.24 -8.11 6.95
C THR A 32 0.66 -9.27 7.75
N ASN A 33 1.30 -9.62 8.87
CA ASN A 33 0.81 -10.67 9.76
C ASN A 33 0.39 -11.94 9.01
N GLU A 34 1.26 -12.40 8.12
CA GLU A 34 1.09 -13.58 7.25
C GLU A 34 0.04 -13.41 6.14
N SER A 35 -1.18 -12.98 6.44
CA SER A 35 -2.28 -12.98 5.47
C SER A 35 -3.22 -11.77 5.57
N ARG A 36 -2.83 -10.72 6.27
CA ARG A 36 -3.62 -9.50 6.36
C ARG A 36 -3.32 -8.58 5.18
N PHE A 37 -4.25 -8.48 4.25
CA PHE A 37 -4.14 -7.64 3.06
C PHE A 37 -4.69 -6.25 3.33
N ASN A 38 -3.87 -5.23 3.14
CA ASN A 38 -4.29 -3.85 3.12
C ASN A 38 -4.25 -3.30 1.69
N LYS A 39 -5.41 -2.98 1.14
CA LYS A 39 -5.64 -2.51 -0.22
C LYS A 39 -5.63 -0.99 -0.36
N ASP A 40 -5.44 -0.26 0.72
CA ASP A 40 -5.31 1.19 0.69
C ASP A 40 -3.89 1.63 0.25
N TRP A 41 -2.96 0.67 0.14
CA TRP A 41 -1.65 0.90 -0.43
C TRP A 41 -1.73 0.95 -1.95
N ASP A 42 -1.12 1.98 -2.53
CA ASP A 42 -1.02 2.19 -3.98
C ASP A 42 0.46 2.30 -4.35
N GLY A 43 0.97 1.28 -4.98
CA GLY A 43 2.39 1.15 -5.32
C GLY A 43 2.73 1.77 -6.68
N SER A 44 3.95 2.28 -6.80
CA SER A 44 4.47 2.74 -8.10
C SER A 44 5.02 1.55 -8.89
N TRP A 45 4.22 0.98 -9.78
CA TRP A 45 4.58 -0.13 -10.67
C TRP A 45 3.87 0.00 -12.03
N GLN A 46 4.28 -0.77 -13.01
CA GLN A 46 3.74 -0.71 -14.36
C GLN A 46 3.32 -2.10 -14.83
N HIS A 47 2.34 -2.16 -15.71
CA HIS A 47 1.88 -3.39 -16.32
C HIS A 47 1.45 -3.16 -17.78
N ALA A 48 1.46 -4.23 -18.54
CA ALA A 48 0.88 -4.28 -19.89
C ALA A 48 0.18 -5.62 -20.08
N VAL A 49 -0.97 -5.59 -20.75
CA VAL A 49 -1.76 -6.79 -21.06
C VAL A 49 -1.92 -6.87 -22.59
N SER A 50 -1.73 -8.06 -23.14
CA SER A 50 -2.07 -8.35 -24.52
C SER A 50 -2.89 -9.63 -24.61
N GLU A 51 -3.83 -9.68 -25.56
CA GLU A 51 -4.70 -10.81 -25.81
C GLU A 51 -4.67 -11.16 -27.31
N ASP A 52 -4.60 -12.46 -27.58
CA ASP A 52 -4.66 -13.01 -28.94
C ASP A 52 -5.55 -14.27 -28.98
N ALA A 53 -5.58 -14.96 -30.12
CA ALA A 53 -6.39 -16.17 -30.30
C ALA A 53 -5.93 -17.36 -29.43
N ALA A 54 -4.70 -17.35 -28.93
CA ALA A 54 -4.13 -18.40 -28.08
C ALA A 54 -4.37 -18.14 -26.59
N GLY A 55 -4.67 -16.88 -26.21
CA GLY A 55 -4.89 -16.49 -24.82
C GLY A 55 -4.47 -15.06 -24.55
N TRP A 56 -4.09 -14.80 -23.31
CA TRP A 56 -3.62 -13.48 -22.89
C TRP A 56 -2.31 -13.59 -22.13
N SER A 57 -1.54 -12.53 -22.20
CA SER A 57 -0.28 -12.38 -21.47
C SER A 57 -0.26 -11.08 -20.69
N VAL A 58 0.55 -11.04 -19.65
CA VAL A 58 0.79 -9.86 -18.83
C VAL A 58 2.27 -9.68 -18.60
N GLU A 59 2.73 -8.44 -18.69
CA GLU A 59 4.05 -8.00 -18.23
C GLU A 59 3.86 -7.09 -17.04
N ILE A 60 4.64 -7.31 -15.98
CA ILE A 60 4.59 -6.52 -14.75
C ILE A 60 6.00 -6.04 -14.46
N LEU A 61 6.18 -4.72 -14.38
CA LEU A 61 7.43 -4.06 -14.02
C LEU A 61 7.30 -3.49 -12.61
N ILE A 62 8.04 -4.06 -11.67
CA ILE A 62 8.07 -3.64 -10.27
C ILE A 62 9.44 -3.01 -10.01
N PRO A 63 9.54 -1.68 -9.90
CA PRO A 63 10.80 -1.01 -9.62
C PRO A 63 11.36 -1.38 -8.25
N TRP A 64 12.67 -1.40 -8.10
CA TRP A 64 13.33 -1.72 -6.83
C TRP A 64 13.06 -0.71 -5.71
N TYR A 65 12.58 0.48 -6.02
CA TYR A 65 12.17 1.47 -5.04
C TYR A 65 10.72 1.29 -4.55
N THR A 66 9.96 0.34 -5.10
CA THR A 66 8.54 0.14 -4.77
C THR A 66 8.34 -0.19 -3.30
N ALA A 67 9.27 -0.94 -2.69
CA ALA A 67 9.20 -1.30 -1.29
C ALA A 67 10.50 -0.99 -0.54
N PRO A 68 10.44 -0.70 0.76
CA PRO A 68 11.62 -0.59 1.61
C PRO A 68 12.30 -1.96 1.74
N MET A 69 13.62 -1.96 1.64
CA MET A 69 14.42 -3.17 1.65
C MET A 69 15.58 -3.05 2.64
N HIS A 70 15.86 -4.11 3.38
CA HIS A 70 17.04 -4.20 4.23
C HIS A 70 18.34 -4.16 3.40
N ALA A 71 19.46 -3.88 4.07
CA ALA A 71 20.77 -4.00 3.43
C ALA A 71 20.97 -5.43 2.90
N ALA A 72 21.43 -5.54 1.65
CA ALA A 72 21.81 -6.84 1.12
C ALA A 72 23.11 -7.33 1.77
N LYS A 73 23.23 -8.64 1.89
CA LYS A 73 24.42 -9.28 2.42
C LYS A 73 25.27 -9.77 1.25
N ASP A 74 26.55 -9.40 1.27
CA ASP A 74 27.52 -9.82 0.24
C ASP A 74 27.06 -9.57 -1.21
N GLY A 75 26.33 -8.46 -1.44
CA GLY A 75 25.83 -8.11 -2.75
C GLY A 75 24.70 -9.00 -3.28
N GLN A 76 24.15 -9.86 -2.45
CA GLN A 76 23.02 -10.72 -2.76
C GLN A 76 21.82 -10.38 -1.86
N ARG A 77 20.63 -10.55 -2.39
CA ARG A 77 19.35 -10.31 -1.72
C ARG A 77 18.46 -11.53 -1.85
N THR A 78 17.89 -11.92 -0.75
CA THR A 78 16.84 -12.96 -0.74
C THR A 78 15.48 -12.27 -0.90
N LEU A 79 14.67 -12.75 -1.83
CA LEU A 79 13.26 -12.38 -1.99
C LEU A 79 12.39 -13.59 -1.68
N GLY A 80 11.20 -13.36 -1.15
CA GLY A 80 10.12 -14.32 -1.16
C GLY A 80 9.19 -14.04 -2.34
N ILE A 81 8.84 -15.06 -3.14
CA ILE A 81 7.96 -14.92 -4.30
C ILE A 81 6.81 -15.91 -4.22
N TYR A 82 5.64 -15.43 -4.58
CA TYR A 82 4.43 -16.22 -4.79
C TYR A 82 3.75 -15.74 -6.06
N LEU A 83 3.35 -16.68 -6.90
CA LEU A 83 2.67 -16.42 -8.16
C LEU A 83 1.37 -17.20 -8.18
N ASP A 84 0.27 -16.60 -8.59
CA ASP A 84 -0.94 -17.34 -8.85
C ASP A 84 -1.71 -16.82 -10.06
N ARG A 85 -2.53 -17.70 -10.59
CA ARG A 85 -3.50 -17.41 -11.64
C ARG A 85 -4.87 -17.87 -11.19
N VAL A 86 -5.85 -16.99 -11.33
CA VAL A 86 -7.26 -17.31 -11.07
C VAL A 86 -8.03 -17.33 -12.37
N THR A 87 -8.64 -18.47 -12.69
CA THR A 87 -9.53 -18.65 -13.83
C THR A 87 -10.91 -18.09 -13.50
N GLY A 88 -11.35 -17.03 -14.20
CA GLY A 88 -12.57 -16.30 -13.86
C GLY A 88 -13.85 -17.13 -13.97
N SER A 89 -13.91 -18.07 -14.93
CA SER A 89 -15.10 -18.91 -15.17
C SER A 89 -15.31 -20.01 -14.12
N SER A 90 -14.22 -20.58 -13.57
CA SER A 90 -14.29 -21.69 -12.61
C SER A 90 -13.97 -21.24 -11.18
N GLY A 91 -13.30 -20.11 -11.00
CA GLY A 91 -12.76 -19.69 -9.71
C GLY A 91 -11.52 -20.49 -9.29
N GLU A 92 -11.02 -21.39 -10.15
CA GLU A 92 -9.85 -22.21 -9.89
C GLU A 92 -8.60 -21.35 -9.77
N ARG A 93 -7.75 -21.68 -8.81
CA ARG A 93 -6.50 -20.99 -8.54
C ARG A 93 -5.34 -21.97 -8.67
N ASP A 94 -4.46 -21.70 -9.61
CA ASP A 94 -3.16 -22.35 -9.75
C ASP A 94 -2.11 -21.46 -9.09
N ALA A 95 -1.29 -22.01 -8.21
CA ALA A 95 -0.33 -21.22 -7.44
C ALA A 95 1.05 -21.89 -7.33
N TRP A 96 2.08 -21.07 -7.27
CA TRP A 96 3.43 -21.48 -6.94
C TRP A 96 4.10 -20.46 -6.01
N PRO A 97 4.70 -20.91 -4.89
CA PRO A 97 4.62 -22.25 -4.30
C PRO A 97 3.20 -22.60 -3.85
N VAL A 98 3.00 -23.84 -3.41
CA VAL A 98 1.72 -24.27 -2.85
C VAL A 98 1.54 -23.69 -1.45
N ALA A 99 1.16 -22.42 -1.40
CA ALA A 99 0.84 -21.68 -0.19
C ALA A 99 -0.63 -21.20 -0.26
N SER A 100 -1.22 -20.87 0.87
CA SER A 100 -2.60 -20.42 0.93
C SER A 100 -2.78 -19.38 2.03
N PHE A 101 -3.33 -18.23 1.67
CA PHE A 101 -3.70 -17.18 2.63
C PHE A 101 -4.80 -17.60 3.63
N MET A 102 -5.42 -18.76 3.41
CA MET A 102 -6.36 -19.37 4.37
C MET A 102 -5.64 -20.12 5.50
N ARG A 103 -4.33 -20.31 5.40
CA ARG A 103 -3.51 -20.95 6.44
C ARG A 103 -2.89 -19.89 7.35
N PRO A 104 -2.52 -20.26 8.58
CA PRO A 104 -1.86 -19.35 9.53
C PRO A 104 -0.51 -18.81 9.05
N ARG A 105 0.13 -19.53 8.12
CA ARG A 105 1.39 -19.12 7.49
C ARG A 105 1.16 -19.01 6.00
N PHE A 106 1.39 -17.83 5.47
CA PHE A 106 1.28 -17.55 4.04
C PHE A 106 2.56 -16.88 3.50
N LEU A 107 2.92 -15.70 4.03
CA LEU A 107 4.17 -15.02 3.64
C LEU A 107 5.40 -15.87 3.93
N SER A 108 5.41 -16.57 5.08
CA SER A 108 6.51 -17.45 5.46
C SER A 108 6.70 -18.64 4.52
N GLU A 109 5.67 -19.00 3.73
CA GLU A 109 5.69 -20.10 2.76
C GLU A 109 6.06 -19.65 1.34
N PHE A 110 6.37 -18.37 1.12
CA PHE A 110 6.83 -17.89 -0.19
C PHE A 110 8.15 -18.56 -0.58
N GLN A 111 8.27 -18.82 -1.86
CA GLN A 111 9.51 -19.38 -2.40
C GLN A 111 10.63 -18.35 -2.30
N ARG A 112 11.71 -18.71 -1.61
CA ARG A 112 12.88 -17.85 -1.51
C ARG A 112 13.75 -18.01 -2.74
N ILE A 113 14.13 -16.86 -3.31
CA ILE A 113 15.09 -16.76 -4.40
C ILE A 113 16.19 -15.79 -4.04
N GLU A 114 17.40 -16.02 -4.52
CA GLU A 114 18.50 -15.08 -4.37
C GLU A 114 18.71 -14.32 -5.68
N VAL A 115 18.83 -13.01 -5.57
CA VAL A 115 19.04 -12.12 -6.69
C VAL A 115 20.20 -11.16 -6.39
N PRO A 116 20.93 -10.69 -7.40
CA PRO A 116 21.92 -9.64 -7.21
C PRO A 116 21.27 -8.39 -6.61
N GLN A 117 22.00 -7.67 -5.78
CA GLN A 117 21.53 -6.39 -5.28
C GLN A 117 21.55 -5.35 -6.39
N TYR A 118 20.39 -4.78 -6.66
CA TYR A 118 20.24 -3.62 -7.51
C TYR A 118 19.90 -2.40 -6.64
N HIS A 119 20.44 -1.27 -7.02
CA HIS A 119 20.14 0.02 -6.41
C HIS A 119 19.33 0.85 -7.40
N GLN A 120 18.21 1.34 -6.96
CA GLN A 120 17.42 2.31 -7.71
C GLN A 120 17.02 3.42 -6.76
N SER A 121 17.29 4.66 -7.16
CA SER A 121 16.88 5.84 -6.42
C SER A 121 15.61 6.42 -7.04
N LEU A 122 14.75 6.98 -6.20
CA LEU A 122 13.59 7.75 -6.61
C LEU A 122 13.61 9.10 -5.90
N PHE A 123 13.38 10.16 -6.64
CA PHE A 123 13.05 11.45 -6.09
C PHE A 123 11.82 11.97 -6.84
N ALA A 124 10.74 12.19 -6.12
CA ALA A 124 9.50 12.68 -6.67
C ALA A 124 8.99 13.85 -5.83
N ILE A 125 8.46 14.88 -6.49
CA ILE A 125 7.73 15.96 -5.88
C ILE A 125 6.38 16.02 -6.58
N THR A 126 5.31 15.91 -5.81
CA THR A 126 3.93 15.98 -6.30
C THR A 126 3.27 17.24 -5.76
N PRO A 127 3.32 18.36 -6.49
CA PRO A 127 2.63 19.57 -6.09
C PRO A 127 1.12 19.42 -6.30
N TYR A 128 0.32 19.99 -5.42
CA TYR A 128 -1.14 20.04 -5.55
C TYR A 128 -1.69 21.43 -5.20
N ALA A 129 -2.82 21.75 -5.82
CA ALA A 129 -3.54 23.00 -5.63
C ALA A 129 -5.06 22.76 -5.73
N PRO A 130 -5.68 22.12 -4.75
CA PRO A 130 -7.12 21.90 -4.77
C PRO A 130 -7.89 23.20 -4.53
N GLY A 131 -9.02 23.30 -5.23
CA GLY A 131 -9.99 24.37 -5.04
C GLY A 131 -11.33 23.77 -4.61
N LEU A 132 -11.88 24.21 -3.49
CA LEU A 132 -13.21 23.87 -3.00
C LEU A 132 -14.14 25.08 -3.10
N TYR A 133 -15.34 24.87 -3.66
CA TYR A 133 -16.39 25.88 -3.63
C TYR A 133 -17.58 25.39 -2.79
N ASP A 134 -17.84 26.06 -1.68
CA ASP A 134 -19.00 25.80 -0.84
C ASP A 134 -20.24 26.55 -1.38
N ASN A 135 -21.09 25.79 -2.07
CA ASN A 135 -22.32 26.33 -2.66
C ASN A 135 -23.32 26.84 -1.61
N VAL A 136 -23.26 26.37 -0.37
CA VAL A 136 -24.21 26.77 0.69
C VAL A 136 -23.79 28.11 1.28
N ARG A 137 -22.50 28.34 1.45
CA ARG A 137 -21.94 29.54 2.05
C ARG A 137 -21.42 30.56 1.03
N GLY A 138 -21.34 30.16 -0.26
CA GLY A 138 -20.81 31.00 -1.33
C GLY A 138 -19.34 31.35 -1.15
N ARG A 139 -18.54 30.45 -0.58
CA ARG A 139 -17.11 30.67 -0.29
C ARG A 139 -16.24 29.73 -1.10
N SER A 140 -15.18 30.27 -1.70
CA SER A 140 -14.10 29.47 -2.29
C SER A 140 -12.94 29.33 -1.29
N HIS A 141 -12.39 28.15 -1.22
CA HIS A 141 -11.20 27.83 -0.45
C HIS A 141 -10.16 27.23 -1.39
N PHE A 142 -8.97 27.81 -1.40
CA PHE A 142 -7.84 27.31 -2.17
C PHE A 142 -6.74 26.91 -1.19
N GLN A 143 -6.23 25.71 -1.38
CA GLN A 143 -5.06 25.23 -0.66
C GLN A 143 -3.95 24.95 -1.68
N HIS A 144 -2.74 24.87 -1.23
CA HIS A 144 -1.60 24.46 -2.02
C HIS A 144 -0.64 23.70 -1.11
N GLY A 145 -0.02 22.69 -1.67
CA GLY A 145 0.93 21.88 -0.93
C GLY A 145 1.78 21.05 -1.88
N ALA A 146 2.59 20.19 -1.31
CA ALA A 146 3.40 19.25 -2.07
C ALA A 146 3.78 18.05 -1.22
N ASP A 147 3.75 16.87 -1.84
CA ASP A 147 4.35 15.67 -1.29
C ASP A 147 5.74 15.46 -1.89
N ILE A 148 6.68 15.14 -1.05
CA ILE A 148 8.07 14.85 -1.40
C ILE A 148 8.36 13.41 -1.01
N LEU A 149 8.77 12.62 -1.99
CA LEU A 149 9.22 11.25 -1.79
C LEU A 149 10.66 11.14 -2.27
N TRP A 150 11.56 10.81 -1.38
CA TRP A 150 12.96 10.60 -1.70
C TRP A 150 13.44 9.25 -1.16
N LYS A 151 13.79 8.37 -2.07
CA LYS A 151 14.36 7.05 -1.81
C LYS A 151 15.75 6.99 -2.45
N PRO A 152 16.81 7.45 -1.76
CA PRO A 152 18.18 7.43 -2.31
C PRO A 152 18.69 6.00 -2.52
N ASN A 153 18.16 5.08 -1.75
CA ASN A 153 18.37 3.64 -1.86
C ASN A 153 17.13 2.93 -1.29
N GLY A 154 17.02 1.62 -1.46
CA GLY A 154 15.89 0.85 -0.93
C GLY A 154 15.81 0.79 0.61
N GLN A 155 16.76 1.38 1.35
CA GLN A 155 16.82 1.27 2.81
C GLN A 155 16.24 2.47 3.54
N PHE A 156 16.31 3.67 2.94
CA PHE A 156 15.94 4.92 3.59
C PHE A 156 14.93 5.69 2.73
N PRO A 157 13.63 5.39 2.87
CA PRO A 157 12.61 6.28 2.33
C PRO A 157 12.49 7.53 3.22
N LEU A 158 12.47 8.70 2.61
CA LEU A 158 12.10 9.95 3.24
C LEU A 158 10.85 10.45 2.55
N THR A 159 9.77 10.57 3.31
CA THR A 159 8.50 11.12 2.85
C THR A 159 8.21 12.38 3.65
N ALA A 160 7.85 13.46 2.98
CA ALA A 160 7.42 14.70 3.61
C ALA A 160 6.20 15.25 2.90
N ALA A 161 5.21 15.68 3.65
CA ALA A 161 4.02 16.34 3.14
C ALA A 161 4.03 17.79 3.65
N LEU A 162 3.99 18.74 2.72
CA LEU A 162 3.90 20.16 3.02
C LEU A 162 2.44 20.60 2.82
N ASN A 163 1.78 21.08 3.88
CA ASN A 163 0.39 21.48 3.89
C ASN A 163 -0.54 20.39 3.32
N ALA A 164 -0.46 19.20 3.92
CA ALA A 164 -1.15 17.99 3.47
C ALA A 164 -2.64 18.26 3.17
N ASP A 165 -3.09 17.88 1.99
CA ASP A 165 -4.48 18.02 1.58
C ASP A 165 -5.23 16.69 1.79
N PHE A 166 -6.30 16.78 2.55
CA PHE A 166 -7.22 15.67 2.77
C PHE A 166 -8.25 15.51 1.64
N GLY A 167 -8.37 16.50 0.76
CA GLY A 167 -9.33 16.49 -0.34
C GLY A 167 -8.96 15.58 -1.51
N GLN A 168 -7.73 15.12 -1.58
CA GLN A 168 -7.25 14.16 -2.60
C GLN A 168 -7.48 12.70 -2.22
N VAL A 169 -7.94 12.46 -1.02
CA VAL A 169 -8.17 11.10 -0.51
C VAL A 169 -9.55 10.65 -0.95
N GLU A 170 -9.66 9.42 -1.42
CA GLU A 170 -10.96 8.81 -1.68
C GLU A 170 -11.86 8.89 -0.45
N SER A 171 -13.14 9.18 -0.69
CA SER A 171 -14.11 9.22 0.41
C SER A 171 -14.20 7.84 1.08
N ASP A 172 -14.33 7.85 2.39
CA ASP A 172 -14.53 6.62 3.14
C ASP A 172 -15.87 5.97 2.79
N ASP A 173 -15.88 4.65 2.86
CA ASP A 173 -17.12 3.90 2.76
C ASP A 173 -18.04 4.27 3.92
N LEU A 174 -19.34 4.38 3.61
CA LEU A 174 -20.35 4.67 4.63
C LEU A 174 -20.47 3.48 5.60
N VAL A 175 -19.94 3.61 6.78
CA VAL A 175 -20.09 2.62 7.86
C VAL A 175 -21.20 3.09 8.79
N VAL A 176 -22.30 2.33 8.86
CA VAL A 176 -23.38 2.57 9.81
C VAL A 176 -23.04 1.84 11.09
N ASN A 177 -22.61 2.56 12.12
CA ASN A 177 -22.29 2.02 13.43
C ASN A 177 -23.39 2.37 14.43
N PHE A 178 -24.10 1.36 14.92
CA PHE A 178 -25.11 1.47 15.99
C PHE A 178 -24.55 1.13 17.38
N GLY A 179 -23.27 0.81 17.45
CA GLY A 179 -22.59 0.42 18.69
C GLY A 179 -21.96 1.59 19.42
N ALA A 180 -21.62 1.39 20.68
CA ALA A 180 -20.86 2.35 21.50
C ALA A 180 -19.36 2.45 21.12
N PRO A 181 -18.70 1.39 20.57
CA PRO A 181 -17.30 1.48 20.18
C PRO A 181 -17.09 2.42 18.97
N GLU A 182 -16.02 3.19 19.01
CA GLU A 182 -15.59 4.02 17.87
C GLU A 182 -15.24 3.13 16.67
N THR A 183 -15.65 3.56 15.46
CA THR A 183 -15.24 2.91 14.22
C THR A 183 -13.92 3.49 13.76
N TYR A 184 -12.88 2.65 13.69
CA TYR A 184 -11.60 3.05 13.12
C TYR A 184 -11.62 2.84 11.61
N VAL A 185 -11.26 3.88 10.89
CA VAL A 185 -11.15 3.87 9.43
C VAL A 185 -9.67 3.96 9.08
N SER A 186 -9.21 3.15 8.12
CA SER A 186 -7.82 3.17 7.65
C SER A 186 -7.45 4.55 7.09
N ASP A 187 -6.17 4.92 7.23
CA ASP A 187 -5.67 6.17 6.66
C ASP A 187 -5.38 5.94 5.17
N LYS A 188 -5.89 6.81 4.32
CA LYS A 188 -5.70 6.76 2.87
C LYS A 188 -4.67 7.77 2.36
N ARG A 189 -4.08 8.57 3.26
CA ARG A 189 -3.05 9.54 2.87
C ARG A 189 -1.75 8.83 2.51
N PRO A 190 -1.13 9.13 1.35
CA PRO A 190 0.08 8.46 0.87
C PRO A 190 1.23 8.41 1.89
N PHE A 191 1.38 9.47 2.69
CA PHE A 191 2.38 9.52 3.75
C PHE A 191 2.24 8.37 4.75
N PHE A 192 1.03 8.02 5.15
CA PHE A 192 0.76 6.97 6.12
C PHE A 192 0.60 5.60 5.49
N THR A 193 0.05 5.52 4.27
CA THR A 193 -0.20 4.24 3.59
C THR A 193 1.10 3.58 3.14
N GLU A 194 2.10 4.34 2.75
CA GLU A 194 3.39 3.79 2.31
C GLU A 194 4.16 3.11 3.45
N ASN A 195 3.96 3.55 4.69
CA ASN A 195 4.66 3.06 5.88
C ASN A 195 3.71 2.43 6.89
N GLN A 196 2.59 1.88 6.48
CA GLN A 196 1.55 1.36 7.38
C GLN A 196 2.08 0.36 8.40
N GLY A 197 3.00 -0.52 8.04
CA GLY A 197 3.58 -1.48 8.97
C GLY A 197 4.28 -0.85 10.18
N ILE A 198 4.66 0.45 10.09
CA ILE A 198 5.24 1.19 11.21
C ILE A 198 4.14 1.76 12.13
N PHE A 199 2.95 2.06 11.57
CA PHE A 199 1.84 2.69 12.29
C PHE A 199 0.75 1.71 12.71
N ASP A 200 0.80 0.46 12.23
CA ASP A 200 -0.17 -0.58 12.58
C ASP A 200 0.22 -1.27 13.91
N PHE A 201 -0.21 -0.67 15.01
CA PHE A 201 -0.08 -1.22 16.34
C PHE A 201 -1.43 -1.72 16.86
N SER A 202 -1.90 -2.86 16.38
CA SER A 202 -3.04 -3.56 16.97
C SER A 202 -2.58 -4.31 18.21
N LEU A 203 -3.06 -3.93 19.40
CA LEU A 203 -2.55 -4.45 20.68
C LEU A 203 -3.20 -5.75 21.15
N LEU A 204 -4.50 -5.91 21.03
CA LEU A 204 -5.21 -7.06 21.61
C LEU A 204 -6.46 -7.48 20.86
N ASP A 205 -7.05 -6.61 20.07
CA ASP A 205 -8.19 -6.90 19.22
C ASP A 205 -8.21 -5.97 17.98
N ASP A 206 -9.05 -6.30 16.99
CA ASP A 206 -9.18 -5.51 15.76
C ASP A 206 -9.86 -4.14 15.98
N ASN A 207 -10.31 -3.87 17.20
CA ASN A 207 -11.05 -2.65 17.55
C ASN A 207 -10.23 -1.66 18.39
N SER A 208 -8.96 -1.94 18.66
CA SER A 208 -8.09 -1.02 19.41
C SER A 208 -6.83 -0.71 18.64
N GLN A 209 -6.60 0.57 18.38
CA GLN A 209 -5.37 1.09 17.76
C GLN A 209 -4.63 1.97 18.76
N LEU A 210 -3.33 1.70 18.97
CA LEU A 210 -2.48 2.54 19.82
C LEU A 210 -2.21 3.90 19.17
N VAL A 211 -2.06 3.93 17.84
CA VAL A 211 -1.84 5.15 17.06
C VAL A 211 -2.91 5.24 15.99
N TYR A 212 -3.80 6.22 16.13
CA TYR A 212 -4.80 6.51 15.11
C TYR A 212 -4.34 7.69 14.25
N THR A 213 -3.74 7.40 13.12
CA THR A 213 -3.08 8.36 12.24
C THR A 213 -4.02 9.45 11.72
N ARG A 214 -5.31 9.13 11.54
CA ARG A 214 -6.31 10.12 11.09
C ARG A 214 -6.53 11.29 12.05
N ARG A 215 -6.12 11.16 13.30
CA ARG A 215 -6.14 12.26 14.27
C ARG A 215 -4.91 13.18 14.16
N VAL A 216 -3.89 12.76 13.43
CA VAL A 216 -2.69 13.57 13.20
C VAL A 216 -3.03 14.76 12.31
N GLY A 217 -2.82 15.96 12.81
CA GLY A 217 -3.21 17.22 12.13
C GLY A 217 -4.66 17.67 12.39
N GLY A 218 -5.42 16.89 13.19
CA GLY A 218 -6.76 17.28 13.63
C GLY A 218 -6.72 18.24 14.85
N PRO A 219 -7.88 18.85 15.21
CA PRO A 219 -7.97 19.65 16.42
C PRO A 219 -7.73 18.79 17.65
N SER A 220 -7.08 19.35 18.67
CA SER A 220 -6.90 18.69 19.95
C SER A 220 -8.23 18.42 20.66
N ASP A 221 -8.31 17.34 21.45
CA ASP A 221 -9.53 16.96 22.17
C ASP A 221 -10.00 18.03 23.21
N ASP A 222 -9.10 18.92 23.61
CA ASP A 222 -9.38 20.06 24.52
C ASP A 222 -9.90 21.32 23.80
N GLY A 223 -10.02 21.28 22.47
CA GLY A 223 -10.53 22.38 21.64
C GLY A 223 -9.56 23.57 21.49
N HIS A 224 -8.34 23.45 21.96
CA HIS A 224 -7.33 24.52 21.86
C HIS A 224 -6.39 24.26 20.67
N GLY A 225 -6.80 24.75 19.50
CA GLY A 225 -5.93 24.86 18.33
C GLY A 225 -5.81 23.59 17.50
N ALA A 226 -5.43 23.76 16.22
CA ALA A 226 -4.91 22.71 15.40
C ALA A 226 -3.45 22.41 15.83
N ALA A 227 -3.08 21.15 15.90
CA ALA A 227 -1.68 20.83 16.00
C ALA A 227 -1.04 21.15 14.63
N ASP A 228 -0.37 22.29 14.54
CA ASP A 228 0.54 22.57 13.45
C ASP A 228 1.73 21.61 13.59
N ILE A 229 1.83 20.66 12.68
CA ILE A 229 2.99 19.78 12.53
C ILE A 229 3.84 20.32 11.40
#